data_1d1ea91ccab41dda4db06bb1cf853695
#
_entry.id   1d1ea91ccab41dda4db06bb1cf853695
#
_cell.length_a   1.000
_cell.length_b   1.000
_cell.length_c   1.000
_cell.angle_alpha   90.00
_cell.angle_beta   90.00
_cell.angle_gamma   90.00
#
_symmetry.space_group_name_H-M   'P 1'
#
loop_
_entity.id
_entity.type
_entity.pdbx_description
1 polymer ?
#
loop_
_entity_poly.entity_id
_entity_poly.type
_entity_poly.pdbx_seq_one_letter_code
_entity_poly.pdbx_strand_id
1 'polypeptide(L)'
;MAGLAATLGSGAMTNSISDIRQAEVLLVTGSNTTEAHPVISLEMKAAIRRHGAKLILIDPREIELAEFAALHLRPRTGTDVAVLNAMAHVLIGENLIRQDFIDARTEGFAGLSEAVRDCTPEWAEAISGVPADLITGAARLYGGAAHAAIFWAMGITQSSHGVDNVQALANLALLTGNFGRPGTGVNPLRGQNNVQGACDMGGLPNVLTGYQPVTDDAARAKFEAAWQTAFPIPAKPGLTVTDLMNGALEGHIKALYITGENPLLSDPNLHHIQSAFEKLEFVVVQDIFLNETAQIADVVLPGVSFAEKEGTYTNTERRVQRVRHAIPALDGARLDLDIICDLGRRLAAPESTSAVPDPVHPVCNWDYSGPAAVWDEIAALTPSMSGISYARLEIGGIQWPCTSADHPGTPILHREKFTRGLGRFMPLVYRGPMETPDEDFPFMLNTGRMLQHWHGGTMSRRSAGLDALVPEGHIEINILDAQDMGIYPGDMIRVTSRRGTVVGPARPTDRLPRGMVFMTFHFAESPANVLTGDAVDPVAKIPEYKASAVRIERV
;
A
#
# COMPACT_ATOMS: atom_id res chain seq x y z
N MET A 1 -1.36 -1.79 6.71
CA MET A 1 -0.71 -1.68 8.06
C MET A 1 -1.71 -1.83 9.18
N ALA A 2 -2.78 -1.02 9.24
CA ALA A 2 -3.73 -1.04 10.36
C ALA A 2 -4.28 -2.44 10.69
N GLY A 3 -4.70 -3.22 9.70
CA GLY A 3 -5.21 -4.57 9.90
C GLY A 3 -4.20 -5.50 10.57
N LEU A 4 -2.94 -5.54 10.12
CA LEU A 4 -1.91 -6.36 10.75
C LEU A 4 -1.51 -5.83 12.13
N ALA A 5 -1.45 -4.51 12.32
CA ALA A 5 -1.15 -3.94 13.63
C ALA A 5 -2.20 -4.33 14.67
N ALA A 6 -3.49 -4.34 14.29
CA ALA A 6 -4.58 -4.79 15.16
C ALA A 6 -4.51 -6.28 15.50
N THR A 7 -4.07 -7.13 14.57
CA THR A 7 -4.01 -8.58 14.74
C THR A 7 -2.70 -9.06 15.37
N LEU A 8 -1.55 -8.46 15.00
CA LEU A 8 -0.21 -8.94 15.34
C LEU A 8 0.63 -7.95 16.15
N GLY A 9 0.23 -6.67 16.17
CA GLY A 9 0.98 -5.55 16.76
C GLY A 9 2.05 -4.96 15.85
N SER A 10 2.18 -5.43 14.59
CA SER A 10 3.09 -4.89 13.58
C SER A 10 2.44 -4.92 12.20
N GLY A 11 2.57 -3.85 11.44
CA GLY A 11 1.96 -3.71 10.12
C GLY A 11 2.90 -4.05 8.95
N ALA A 12 4.06 -4.63 9.21
CA ALA A 12 5.08 -4.91 8.21
C ALA A 12 5.08 -6.37 7.71
N MET A 13 5.75 -6.62 6.60
CA MET A 13 6.03 -7.96 6.07
C MET A 13 6.74 -8.82 7.13
N THR A 14 6.26 -10.03 7.40
CA THR A 14 6.77 -10.84 8.51
C THR A 14 8.04 -11.61 8.20
N ASN A 15 8.29 -11.91 6.93
CA ASN A 15 9.41 -12.73 6.47
C ASN A 15 10.27 -12.01 5.44
N SER A 16 11.40 -12.57 5.10
CA SER A 16 12.30 -12.06 4.06
C SER A 16 11.85 -12.50 2.66
N ILE A 17 12.22 -11.74 1.64
CA ILE A 17 11.99 -12.10 0.24
C ILE A 17 12.67 -13.42 -0.11
N SER A 18 13.87 -13.67 0.42
CA SER A 18 14.60 -14.93 0.23
C SER A 18 13.89 -16.16 0.80
N ASP A 19 13.00 -15.98 1.80
CA ASP A 19 12.23 -17.07 2.41
C ASP A 19 11.14 -17.63 1.48
N ILE A 20 10.74 -16.89 0.45
CA ILE A 20 9.72 -17.31 -0.53
C ILE A 20 10.04 -18.68 -1.12
N ARG A 21 11.33 -18.98 -1.37
CA ARG A 21 11.78 -20.26 -1.91
C ARG A 21 11.58 -21.44 -0.98
N GLN A 22 11.30 -21.21 0.29
CA GLN A 22 11.11 -22.26 1.30
C GLN A 22 9.63 -22.56 1.57
N ALA A 23 8.72 -21.83 0.91
CA ALA A 23 7.29 -22.10 1.02
C ALA A 23 6.90 -23.33 0.19
N GLU A 24 6.02 -24.16 0.76
CA GLU A 24 5.34 -25.24 0.06
C GLU A 24 4.11 -24.74 -0.68
N VAL A 25 3.43 -23.75 -0.09
CA VAL A 25 2.27 -23.08 -0.68
C VAL A 25 2.44 -21.56 -0.61
N LEU A 26 2.22 -20.91 -1.74
CA LEU A 26 2.12 -19.47 -1.89
C LEU A 26 0.65 -19.12 -2.14
N LEU A 27 0.03 -18.35 -1.25
CA LEU A 27 -1.27 -17.73 -1.50
C LEU A 27 -1.01 -16.26 -1.89
N VAL A 28 -1.31 -15.90 -3.13
CA VAL A 28 -1.14 -14.55 -3.67
C VAL A 28 -2.50 -13.98 -3.99
N THR A 29 -2.83 -12.82 -3.44
CA THR A 29 -4.15 -12.19 -3.63
C THR A 29 -4.05 -10.69 -3.88
N GLY A 30 -4.85 -10.17 -4.81
CA GLY A 30 -4.92 -8.75 -5.14
C GLY A 30 -3.57 -8.12 -5.49
N SER A 31 -2.71 -8.89 -6.17
CA SER A 31 -1.35 -8.49 -6.54
C SER A 31 -0.96 -9.00 -7.92
N ASN A 32 -0.90 -8.11 -8.91
CA ASN A 32 -0.19 -8.42 -10.15
C ASN A 32 1.33 -8.31 -9.92
N THR A 33 1.86 -9.35 -9.26
CA THR A 33 3.25 -9.34 -8.77
C THR A 33 4.26 -9.27 -9.90
N THR A 34 3.97 -9.85 -11.08
CA THR A 34 4.86 -9.80 -12.23
C THR A 34 5.08 -8.38 -12.74
N GLU A 35 4.04 -7.55 -12.74
CA GLU A 35 4.12 -6.17 -13.21
C GLU A 35 4.55 -5.19 -12.10
N ALA A 36 3.96 -5.32 -10.90
CA ALA A 36 4.19 -4.37 -9.81
C ALA A 36 5.42 -4.68 -8.94
N HIS A 37 5.85 -5.95 -8.87
CA HIS A 37 6.95 -6.43 -8.03
C HIS A 37 7.77 -7.51 -8.76
N PRO A 38 8.38 -7.21 -9.93
CA PRO A 38 8.96 -8.22 -10.82
C PRO A 38 10.04 -9.07 -10.16
N VAL A 39 10.91 -8.49 -9.32
CA VAL A 39 11.96 -9.23 -8.61
C VAL A 39 11.36 -10.24 -7.61
N ILE A 40 10.32 -9.86 -6.88
CA ILE A 40 9.61 -10.77 -5.97
C ILE A 40 8.88 -11.87 -6.75
N SER A 41 8.31 -11.54 -7.92
CA SER A 41 7.70 -12.52 -8.82
C SER A 41 8.72 -13.58 -9.30
N LEU A 42 9.97 -13.19 -9.56
CA LEU A 42 11.02 -14.14 -9.90
C LEU A 42 11.30 -15.12 -8.75
N GLU A 43 11.27 -14.68 -7.49
CA GLU A 43 11.41 -15.56 -6.33
C GLU A 43 10.22 -16.52 -6.21
N MET A 44 8.99 -16.05 -6.45
CA MET A 44 7.79 -16.91 -6.48
C MET A 44 7.86 -17.95 -7.61
N LYS A 45 8.21 -17.52 -8.83
CA LYS A 45 8.40 -18.42 -9.97
C LYS A 45 9.53 -19.45 -9.71
N ALA A 46 10.60 -19.05 -9.03
CA ALA A 46 11.67 -19.96 -8.63
C ALA A 46 11.19 -20.96 -7.57
N ALA A 47 10.43 -20.54 -6.56
CA ALA A 47 9.80 -21.42 -5.58
C ALA A 47 8.95 -22.51 -6.27
N ILE A 48 8.11 -22.12 -7.24
CA ILE A 48 7.24 -23.04 -7.96
C ILE A 48 8.05 -24.00 -8.85
N ARG A 49 8.92 -23.47 -9.73
CA ARG A 49 9.59 -24.26 -10.75
C ARG A 49 10.73 -25.13 -10.22
N ARG A 50 11.44 -24.67 -9.19
CA ARG A 50 12.66 -25.31 -8.69
C ARG A 50 12.49 -26.00 -7.35
N HIS A 51 11.50 -25.56 -6.54
CA HIS A 51 11.29 -26.09 -5.19
C HIS A 51 9.92 -26.77 -5.02
N GLY A 52 9.09 -26.80 -6.09
CA GLY A 52 7.82 -27.54 -6.09
C GLY A 52 6.68 -26.88 -5.35
N ALA A 53 6.83 -25.60 -4.96
CA ALA A 53 5.77 -24.84 -4.32
C ALA A 53 4.50 -24.80 -5.17
N LYS A 54 3.34 -24.82 -4.53
CA LYS A 54 2.03 -24.67 -5.17
C LYS A 54 1.54 -23.25 -5.00
N LEU A 55 1.01 -22.67 -6.07
CA LEU A 55 0.45 -21.32 -6.05
C LEU A 55 -1.07 -21.38 -6.01
N ILE A 56 -1.67 -20.72 -5.00
CA ILE A 56 -3.07 -20.33 -4.97
C ILE A 56 -3.10 -18.85 -5.37
N LEU A 57 -3.73 -18.53 -6.49
CA LEU A 57 -3.92 -17.17 -6.96
C LEU A 57 -5.37 -16.75 -6.74
N ILE A 58 -5.60 -15.62 -6.07
CA ILE A 58 -6.92 -15.00 -5.92
C ILE A 58 -6.86 -13.63 -6.58
N ASP A 59 -7.35 -13.52 -7.81
CA ASP A 59 -7.38 -12.26 -8.58
C ASP A 59 -8.49 -12.36 -9.63
N PRO A 60 -9.35 -11.34 -9.81
CA PRO A 60 -10.40 -11.35 -10.82
C PRO A 60 -9.85 -11.39 -12.25
N ARG A 61 -8.66 -10.83 -12.46
CA ARG A 61 -7.97 -10.84 -13.76
C ARG A 61 -7.07 -12.06 -13.92
N GLU A 62 -6.96 -12.54 -15.13
CA GLU A 62 -5.96 -13.53 -15.51
C GLU A 62 -4.61 -12.82 -15.76
N ILE A 63 -3.88 -12.65 -14.67
CA ILE A 63 -2.54 -12.05 -14.68
C ILE A 63 -1.49 -13.10 -15.08
N GLU A 64 -0.30 -12.68 -15.51
CA GLU A 64 0.77 -13.60 -15.95
C GLU A 64 1.10 -14.69 -14.91
N LEU A 65 1.00 -14.37 -13.63
CA LEU A 65 1.26 -15.34 -12.56
C LEU A 65 0.24 -16.50 -12.54
N ALA A 66 -0.93 -16.35 -13.20
CA ALA A 66 -1.94 -17.41 -13.32
C ALA A 66 -1.43 -18.65 -14.08
N GLU A 67 -0.48 -18.48 -15.02
CA GLU A 67 0.17 -19.60 -15.72
C GLU A 67 0.90 -20.58 -14.78
N PHE A 68 1.22 -20.13 -13.57
CA PHE A 68 1.92 -20.91 -12.55
C PHE A 68 0.99 -21.41 -11.46
N ALA A 69 -0.27 -21.00 -11.47
CA ALA A 69 -1.21 -21.30 -10.40
C ALA A 69 -1.65 -22.77 -10.43
N ALA A 70 -1.58 -23.43 -9.28
CA ALA A 70 -2.25 -24.71 -9.07
C ALA A 70 -3.78 -24.51 -8.97
N LEU A 71 -4.20 -23.39 -8.38
CA LEU A 71 -5.59 -22.96 -8.30
C LEU A 71 -5.67 -21.45 -8.56
N HIS A 72 -6.56 -21.03 -9.47
CA HIS A 72 -6.87 -19.63 -9.73
C HIS A 72 -8.34 -19.35 -9.40
N LEU A 73 -8.57 -18.63 -8.32
CA LEU A 73 -9.88 -18.16 -7.88
C LEU A 73 -10.09 -16.74 -8.44
N ARG A 74 -11.20 -16.54 -9.16
CA ARG A 74 -11.51 -15.25 -9.81
C ARG A 74 -12.76 -14.62 -9.18
N PRO A 75 -12.64 -14.00 -8.00
CA PRO A 75 -13.78 -13.42 -7.30
C PRO A 75 -14.27 -12.15 -7.99
N ARG A 76 -15.57 -11.85 -7.85
CA ARG A 76 -16.09 -10.51 -8.14
C ARG A 76 -15.35 -9.50 -7.27
N THR A 77 -15.11 -8.32 -7.80
CA THR A 77 -14.39 -7.25 -7.07
C THR A 77 -15.09 -6.94 -5.75
N GLY A 78 -14.31 -6.86 -4.66
CA GLY A 78 -14.79 -6.52 -3.32
C GLY A 78 -15.43 -7.67 -2.55
N THR A 79 -15.27 -8.92 -3.01
CA THR A 79 -15.84 -10.11 -2.33
C THR A 79 -14.77 -10.96 -1.60
N ASP A 80 -13.60 -10.40 -1.39
CA ASP A 80 -12.44 -11.10 -0.81
C ASP A 80 -12.74 -11.70 0.56
N VAL A 81 -13.38 -10.93 1.47
CA VAL A 81 -13.75 -11.42 2.82
C VAL A 81 -14.66 -12.66 2.75
N ALA A 82 -15.58 -12.71 1.77
CA ALA A 82 -16.47 -13.88 1.63
C ALA A 82 -15.66 -15.13 1.29
N VAL A 83 -14.74 -15.06 0.33
CA VAL A 83 -13.87 -16.17 -0.05
C VAL A 83 -12.96 -16.58 1.11
N LEU A 84 -12.33 -15.63 1.79
CA LEU A 84 -11.40 -15.89 2.90
C LEU A 84 -12.12 -16.46 4.15
N ASN A 85 -13.32 -15.97 4.46
CA ASN A 85 -14.15 -16.53 5.54
C ASN A 85 -14.59 -17.97 5.22
N ALA A 86 -14.96 -18.26 3.96
CA ALA A 86 -15.28 -19.62 3.55
C ALA A 86 -14.05 -20.55 3.61
N MET A 87 -12.87 -20.07 3.26
CA MET A 87 -11.63 -20.83 3.49
C MET A 87 -11.42 -21.10 4.98
N ALA A 88 -11.64 -20.12 5.86
CA ALA A 88 -11.53 -20.30 7.31
C ALA A 88 -12.56 -21.30 7.83
N HIS A 89 -13.81 -21.27 7.33
CA HIS A 89 -14.86 -22.26 7.62
C HIS A 89 -14.39 -23.69 7.31
N VAL A 90 -13.84 -23.90 6.12
CA VAL A 90 -13.33 -25.23 5.71
C VAL A 90 -12.16 -25.67 6.60
N LEU A 91 -11.19 -24.75 6.86
CA LEU A 91 -10.04 -25.06 7.73
C LEU A 91 -10.49 -25.53 9.11
N ILE A 92 -11.46 -24.88 9.73
CA ILE A 92 -11.99 -25.22 11.04
C ILE A 92 -12.81 -26.52 10.96
N GLY A 93 -13.71 -26.62 10.00
CA GLY A 93 -14.63 -27.76 9.84
C GLY A 93 -13.92 -29.07 9.53
N GLU A 94 -12.81 -29.03 8.77
CA GLU A 94 -12.02 -30.20 8.41
C GLU A 94 -10.82 -30.44 9.33
N ASN A 95 -10.71 -29.68 10.44
CA ASN A 95 -9.62 -29.76 11.40
C ASN A 95 -8.22 -29.56 10.77
N LEU A 96 -8.12 -28.67 9.78
CA LEU A 96 -6.88 -28.27 9.11
C LEU A 96 -6.22 -27.07 9.83
N ILE A 97 -6.43 -26.98 11.13
CA ILE A 97 -5.92 -25.92 12.01
C ILE A 97 -4.80 -26.44 12.91
N ARG A 98 -4.01 -25.54 13.46
CA ARG A 98 -2.95 -25.88 14.44
C ARG A 98 -3.41 -25.49 15.83
N GLN A 99 -4.19 -26.39 16.48
CA GLN A 99 -4.79 -26.12 17.78
C GLN A 99 -3.75 -25.80 18.85
N ASP A 100 -2.61 -26.50 18.88
CA ASP A 100 -1.49 -26.23 19.77
C ASP A 100 -0.95 -24.79 19.67
N PHE A 101 -0.86 -24.28 18.45
CA PHE A 101 -0.46 -22.89 18.21
C PHE A 101 -1.56 -21.89 18.61
N ILE A 102 -2.81 -22.21 18.31
CA ILE A 102 -3.96 -21.37 18.63
C ILE A 102 -4.04 -21.17 20.15
N ASP A 103 -3.97 -22.26 20.93
CA ASP A 103 -4.07 -22.22 22.38
C ASP A 103 -2.90 -21.49 23.04
N ALA A 104 -1.68 -21.67 22.51
CA ALA A 104 -0.47 -21.09 23.11
C ALA A 104 -0.21 -19.64 22.70
N ARG A 105 -0.64 -19.21 21.51
CA ARG A 105 -0.15 -17.96 20.89
C ARG A 105 -1.23 -17.00 20.45
N THR A 106 -2.53 -17.35 20.59
CA THR A 106 -3.61 -16.51 20.06
C THR A 106 -4.71 -16.23 21.09
N GLU A 107 -5.57 -15.29 20.75
CA GLU A 107 -6.81 -14.97 21.46
C GLU A 107 -7.97 -14.76 20.47
N GLY A 108 -9.20 -14.97 20.93
CA GLY A 108 -10.41 -14.66 20.13
C GLY A 108 -10.84 -15.75 19.15
N PHE A 109 -10.29 -16.98 19.23
CA PHE A 109 -10.62 -18.08 18.31
C PHE A 109 -12.11 -18.43 18.31
N ALA A 110 -12.76 -18.51 19.49
CA ALA A 110 -14.19 -18.82 19.57
C ALA A 110 -15.07 -17.80 18.83
N GLY A 111 -14.71 -16.51 18.89
CA GLY A 111 -15.41 -15.47 18.15
C GLY A 111 -15.26 -15.61 16.63
N LEU A 112 -14.07 -15.95 16.13
CA LEU A 112 -13.87 -16.24 14.72
C LEU A 112 -14.67 -17.48 14.29
N SER A 113 -14.56 -18.59 15.05
CA SER A 113 -15.26 -19.83 14.73
C SER A 113 -16.77 -19.63 14.61
N GLU A 114 -17.36 -18.84 15.51
CA GLU A 114 -18.77 -18.48 15.44
C GLU A 114 -19.08 -17.62 14.22
N ALA A 115 -18.25 -16.61 13.92
CA ALA A 115 -18.48 -15.69 12.80
C ALA A 115 -18.42 -16.38 11.42
N VAL A 116 -17.60 -17.44 11.29
CA VAL A 116 -17.46 -18.16 10.01
C VAL A 116 -18.29 -19.45 9.94
N ARG A 117 -19.06 -19.77 10.96
CA ARG A 117 -19.85 -21.02 11.02
C ARG A 117 -20.74 -21.23 9.80
N ASP A 118 -21.40 -20.17 9.34
CA ASP A 118 -22.35 -20.22 8.24
C ASP A 118 -21.74 -19.71 6.91
N CYS A 119 -20.44 -19.41 6.90
CA CYS A 119 -19.70 -18.97 5.71
C CYS A 119 -19.25 -20.18 4.87
N THR A 120 -20.19 -21.00 4.38
CA THR A 120 -19.87 -22.18 3.59
C THR A 120 -19.27 -21.80 2.22
N PRO A 121 -18.54 -22.71 1.54
CA PRO A 121 -18.08 -22.46 0.18
C PRO A 121 -19.20 -22.09 -0.79
N GLU A 122 -20.39 -22.70 -0.68
CA GLU A 122 -21.58 -22.41 -1.50
C GLU A 122 -22.13 -21.00 -1.22
N TRP A 123 -22.13 -20.57 0.05
CA TRP A 123 -22.46 -19.20 0.42
C TRP A 123 -21.51 -18.20 -0.25
N ALA A 124 -20.20 -18.50 -0.20
CA ALA A 124 -19.20 -17.64 -0.82
C ALA A 124 -19.26 -17.67 -2.36
N GLU A 125 -19.61 -18.80 -2.98
CA GLU A 125 -19.83 -18.91 -4.42
C GLU A 125 -20.96 -17.99 -4.88
N ALA A 126 -22.08 -17.99 -4.18
CA ALA A 126 -23.21 -17.11 -4.49
C ALA A 126 -22.83 -15.62 -4.48
N ILE A 127 -21.96 -15.22 -3.55
CA ILE A 127 -21.48 -13.84 -3.41
C ILE A 127 -20.38 -13.52 -4.41
N SER A 128 -19.34 -14.36 -4.48
CA SER A 128 -18.09 -14.06 -5.20
C SER A 128 -18.09 -14.54 -6.64
N GLY A 129 -18.92 -15.51 -6.98
CA GLY A 129 -18.90 -16.21 -8.26
C GLY A 129 -17.73 -17.22 -8.38
N VAL A 130 -16.94 -17.43 -7.34
CA VAL A 130 -15.90 -18.47 -7.31
C VAL A 130 -16.56 -19.81 -6.97
N PRO A 131 -16.37 -20.87 -7.78
CA PRO A 131 -16.92 -22.19 -7.49
C PRO A 131 -16.55 -22.72 -6.10
N ALA A 132 -17.51 -23.30 -5.40
CA ALA A 132 -17.34 -23.79 -4.02
C ALA A 132 -16.23 -24.85 -3.89
N ASP A 133 -16.07 -25.69 -4.89
CA ASP A 133 -15.01 -26.70 -4.95
C ASP A 133 -13.60 -26.07 -5.06
N LEU A 134 -13.44 -24.96 -5.78
CA LEU A 134 -12.18 -24.23 -5.84
C LEU A 134 -11.85 -23.56 -4.51
N ILE A 135 -12.83 -22.99 -3.80
CA ILE A 135 -12.64 -22.42 -2.46
C ILE A 135 -12.22 -23.52 -1.48
N THR A 136 -12.90 -24.64 -1.49
CA THR A 136 -12.59 -25.81 -0.67
C THR A 136 -11.21 -26.36 -1.00
N GLY A 137 -10.86 -26.47 -2.29
CA GLY A 137 -9.56 -26.91 -2.75
C GLY A 137 -8.42 -25.98 -2.30
N ALA A 138 -8.65 -24.67 -2.35
CA ALA A 138 -7.69 -23.66 -1.88
C ALA A 138 -7.47 -23.74 -0.36
N ALA A 139 -8.55 -23.89 0.42
CA ALA A 139 -8.47 -24.06 1.86
C ALA A 139 -7.68 -25.32 2.25
N ARG A 140 -7.99 -26.45 1.62
CA ARG A 140 -7.28 -27.73 1.85
C ARG A 140 -5.81 -27.66 1.46
N LEU A 141 -5.51 -27.05 0.31
CA LEU A 141 -4.12 -26.88 -0.16
C LEU A 141 -3.33 -26.00 0.81
N TYR A 142 -3.91 -24.88 1.27
CA TYR A 142 -3.27 -23.96 2.20
C TYR A 142 -3.11 -24.57 3.61
N GLY A 143 -4.17 -25.19 4.15
CA GLY A 143 -4.19 -25.77 5.48
C GLY A 143 -3.38 -27.05 5.61
N GLY A 144 -3.21 -27.81 4.52
CA GLY A 144 -2.42 -29.04 4.48
C GLY A 144 -0.90 -28.82 4.41
N ALA A 145 -0.44 -27.60 4.14
CA ALA A 145 0.97 -27.30 4.01
C ALA A 145 1.64 -27.02 5.35
N ALA A 146 2.86 -27.53 5.57
CA ALA A 146 3.65 -27.23 6.73
C ALA A 146 4.23 -25.80 6.69
N HIS A 147 4.50 -25.29 5.49
CA HIS A 147 5.04 -23.95 5.24
C HIS A 147 4.20 -23.24 4.16
N ALA A 148 3.25 -22.41 4.58
CA ALA A 148 2.44 -21.60 3.68
C ALA A 148 2.62 -20.10 3.96
N ALA A 149 2.83 -19.33 2.88
CA ALA A 149 3.03 -17.90 2.95
C ALA A 149 1.94 -17.16 2.16
N ILE A 150 1.43 -16.08 2.75
CA ILE A 150 0.42 -15.21 2.13
C ILE A 150 1.09 -13.92 1.64
N PHE A 151 0.78 -13.52 0.41
CA PHE A 151 1.25 -12.28 -0.22
C PHE A 151 0.08 -11.50 -0.79
N TRP A 152 0.07 -10.20 -0.56
CA TRP A 152 -0.95 -9.33 -1.16
C TRP A 152 -0.40 -7.93 -1.45
N ALA A 153 -1.11 -7.20 -2.30
CA ALA A 153 -0.82 -5.81 -2.60
C ALA A 153 -2.09 -4.94 -2.50
N MET A 154 -2.15 -3.89 -3.29
CA MET A 154 -3.20 -2.88 -3.21
C MET A 154 -4.59 -3.37 -3.66
N GLY A 155 -4.69 -4.49 -4.39
CA GLY A 155 -5.98 -5.11 -4.73
C GLY A 155 -6.80 -5.51 -3.50
N ILE A 156 -6.11 -5.87 -2.40
CA ILE A 156 -6.74 -6.19 -1.12
C ILE A 156 -7.05 -4.93 -0.30
N THR A 157 -6.13 -3.95 -0.31
CA THR A 157 -6.18 -2.83 0.64
C THR A 157 -6.90 -1.59 0.12
N GLN A 158 -6.97 -1.38 -1.20
CA GLN A 158 -7.70 -0.27 -1.82
C GLN A 158 -9.19 -0.58 -1.97
N SER A 159 -9.84 -0.81 -0.85
CA SER A 159 -11.24 -1.13 -0.67
C SER A 159 -11.79 -0.40 0.54
N SER A 160 -13.08 -0.09 0.55
CA SER A 160 -13.80 0.44 1.72
C SER A 160 -13.77 -0.50 2.93
N HIS A 161 -13.31 -1.74 2.75
CA HIS A 161 -13.11 -2.77 3.78
C HIS A 161 -11.70 -3.36 3.73
N GLY A 162 -10.69 -2.57 3.34
CA GLY A 162 -9.31 -3.01 3.17
C GLY A 162 -8.68 -3.53 4.46
N VAL A 163 -9.05 -2.97 5.62
CA VAL A 163 -8.62 -3.46 6.94
C VAL A 163 -9.20 -4.85 7.22
N ASP A 164 -10.47 -5.07 6.96
CA ASP A 164 -11.14 -6.37 7.14
C ASP A 164 -10.49 -7.44 6.22
N ASN A 165 -10.22 -7.11 4.96
CA ASN A 165 -9.52 -8.00 4.04
C ASN A 165 -8.16 -8.47 4.59
N VAL A 166 -7.36 -7.55 5.12
CA VAL A 166 -6.04 -7.89 5.71
C VAL A 166 -6.19 -8.72 6.97
N GLN A 167 -7.19 -8.45 7.80
CA GLN A 167 -7.48 -9.23 9.00
C GLN A 167 -7.94 -10.65 8.65
N ALA A 168 -8.73 -10.82 7.58
CA ALA A 168 -9.13 -12.15 7.09
C ALA A 168 -7.91 -12.97 6.65
N LEU A 169 -6.95 -12.38 5.95
CA LEU A 169 -5.69 -13.04 5.60
C LEU A 169 -4.87 -13.43 6.83
N ALA A 170 -4.80 -12.54 7.83
CA ALA A 170 -4.13 -12.85 9.08
C ALA A 170 -4.82 -13.98 9.85
N ASN A 171 -6.17 -14.06 9.84
CA ASN A 171 -6.92 -15.16 10.43
C ASN A 171 -6.52 -16.51 9.83
N LEU A 172 -6.39 -16.62 8.50
CA LEU A 172 -5.95 -17.87 7.85
C LEU A 172 -4.55 -18.31 8.33
N ALA A 173 -3.62 -17.36 8.43
CA ALA A 173 -2.27 -17.66 8.88
C ALA A 173 -2.23 -18.02 10.37
N LEU A 174 -3.06 -17.39 11.23
CA LEU A 174 -3.19 -17.72 12.64
C LEU A 174 -3.82 -19.11 12.83
N LEU A 175 -4.86 -19.46 12.08
CA LEU A 175 -5.51 -20.78 12.11
C LEU A 175 -4.51 -21.91 11.85
N THR A 176 -3.63 -21.72 10.87
CA THR A 176 -2.69 -22.73 10.41
C THR A 176 -1.30 -22.64 11.06
N GLY A 177 -1.09 -21.68 11.99
CA GLY A 177 0.18 -21.49 12.67
C GLY A 177 1.35 -21.11 11.75
N ASN A 178 1.07 -20.49 10.61
CA ASN A 178 2.07 -20.11 9.62
C ASN A 178 2.75 -18.79 9.97
N PHE A 179 3.48 -18.76 11.10
CA PHE A 179 4.26 -17.63 11.59
C PHE A 179 5.61 -18.05 12.17
N GLY A 180 6.58 -17.15 12.12
CA GLY A 180 7.85 -17.25 12.84
C GLY A 180 8.83 -18.29 12.28
N ARG A 181 8.57 -18.83 11.11
CA ARG A 181 9.38 -19.85 10.43
C ARG A 181 9.66 -19.45 8.98
N PRO A 182 10.77 -19.91 8.37
CA PRO A 182 11.01 -19.71 6.94
C PRO A 182 9.87 -20.27 6.08
N GLY A 183 9.58 -19.62 4.98
CA GLY A 183 8.53 -20.04 4.03
C GLY A 183 7.09 -19.85 4.53
N THR A 184 6.89 -19.08 5.61
CA THR A 184 5.55 -18.79 6.18
C THR A 184 5.25 -17.29 6.19
N GLY A 185 4.22 -16.90 6.94
CA GLY A 185 3.94 -15.52 7.28
C GLY A 185 2.92 -14.82 6.41
N VAL A 186 2.69 -13.57 6.79
CA VAL A 186 1.80 -12.62 6.09
C VAL A 186 2.65 -11.47 5.55
N ASN A 187 2.64 -11.29 4.24
CA ASN A 187 3.65 -10.55 3.53
C ASN A 187 3.04 -9.48 2.61
N PRO A 188 2.70 -8.29 3.14
CA PRO A 188 2.26 -7.17 2.32
C PRO A 188 3.38 -6.70 1.38
N LEU A 189 3.08 -6.60 0.10
CA LEU A 189 3.99 -6.11 -0.92
C LEU A 189 3.78 -4.59 -1.08
N ARG A 190 4.78 -3.81 -0.67
CA ARG A 190 4.72 -2.35 -0.76
C ARG A 190 4.81 -1.89 -2.21
N GLY A 191 3.97 -0.94 -2.58
CA GLY A 191 3.87 -0.46 -3.96
C GLY A 191 5.01 0.49 -4.34
N GLN A 192 5.24 1.52 -3.55
CA GLN A 192 6.26 2.53 -3.82
C GLN A 192 7.63 2.12 -3.27
N ASN A 193 8.67 2.58 -3.96
CA ASN A 193 10.02 2.52 -3.42
C ASN A 193 10.08 3.37 -2.13
N ASN A 194 10.69 2.82 -1.09
CA ASN A 194 10.85 3.45 0.23
C ASN A 194 9.56 3.79 0.98
N VAL A 195 8.37 3.35 0.55
CA VAL A 195 7.14 3.59 1.34
C VAL A 195 7.21 2.96 2.73
N GLN A 196 7.93 1.84 2.87
CA GLN A 196 8.19 1.26 4.19
C GLN A 196 9.01 2.24 5.04
N GLY A 197 10.09 2.82 4.50
CA GLY A 197 10.92 3.80 5.18
C GLY A 197 10.17 5.08 5.54
N ALA A 198 9.34 5.61 4.64
CA ALA A 198 8.50 6.76 4.94
C ALA A 198 7.59 6.50 6.15
N CYS A 199 6.95 5.33 6.21
CA CYS A 199 6.13 4.94 7.36
C CYS A 199 6.97 4.73 8.63
N ASP A 200 8.15 4.11 8.51
CA ASP A 200 9.08 3.86 9.62
C ASP A 200 9.56 5.17 10.25
N MET A 201 9.70 6.23 9.44
CA MET A 201 10.15 7.56 9.87
C MET A 201 9.00 8.47 10.36
N GLY A 202 7.79 7.96 10.49
CA GLY A 202 6.65 8.73 10.98
C GLY A 202 5.95 9.57 9.92
N GLY A 203 6.11 9.24 8.63
CA GLY A 203 5.33 9.81 7.53
C GLY A 203 3.86 9.35 7.55
N LEU A 204 3.26 9.36 8.73
CA LEU A 204 1.87 9.00 9.03
C LEU A 204 1.31 9.97 10.08
N PRO A 205 0.02 10.31 10.04
CA PRO A 205 -0.52 11.37 10.89
C PRO A 205 -0.60 11.02 12.38
N ASN A 206 -0.41 9.78 12.78
CA ASN A 206 -0.69 9.27 14.12
C ASN A 206 0.53 8.72 14.86
N VAL A 207 1.72 8.74 14.25
CA VAL A 207 2.94 8.18 14.86
C VAL A 207 4.18 9.03 14.60
N LEU A 208 5.14 8.90 15.50
CA LEU A 208 6.53 9.35 15.38
C LEU A 208 7.38 8.20 14.82
N THR A 209 8.71 8.39 14.68
CA THR A 209 9.61 7.37 14.13
C THR A 209 9.45 6.03 14.85
N GLY A 210 9.53 4.94 14.10
CA GLY A 210 9.40 3.58 14.64
C GLY A 210 7.99 3.25 15.14
N TYR A 211 6.96 3.88 14.59
CA TYR A 211 5.53 3.68 14.92
C TYR A 211 5.18 4.00 16.38
N GLN A 212 5.89 4.92 17.01
CA GLN A 212 5.59 5.38 18.35
C GLN A 212 4.37 6.30 18.32
N PRO A 213 3.24 5.95 18.99
CA PRO A 213 2.00 6.71 18.84
C PRO A 213 2.11 8.12 19.41
N VAL A 214 1.59 9.12 18.70
CA VAL A 214 1.47 10.49 19.25
C VAL A 214 0.52 10.59 20.46
N THR A 215 -0.32 9.58 20.68
CA THR A 215 -1.21 9.47 21.85
C THR A 215 -0.49 8.95 23.10
N ASP A 216 0.75 8.46 22.98
CA ASP A 216 1.58 8.00 24.10
C ASP A 216 2.37 9.17 24.70
N ASP A 217 2.08 9.53 25.95
CA ASP A 217 2.72 10.64 26.66
C ASP A 217 4.24 10.43 26.79
N ALA A 218 4.68 9.20 27.04
CA ALA A 218 6.11 8.88 27.18
C ALA A 218 6.86 9.03 25.84
N ALA A 219 6.23 8.61 24.75
CA ALA A 219 6.77 8.81 23.41
C ALA A 219 6.93 10.31 23.12
N ARG A 220 5.87 11.10 23.29
CA ARG A 220 5.95 12.56 23.06
C ARG A 220 7.02 13.23 23.90
N ALA A 221 7.03 12.98 25.21
CA ALA A 221 8.02 13.57 26.12
C ALA A 221 9.46 13.26 25.72
N LYS A 222 9.74 12.05 25.21
CA LYS A 222 11.05 11.67 24.70
C LYS A 222 11.46 12.51 23.48
N PHE A 223 10.57 12.68 22.50
CA PHE A 223 10.86 13.46 21.30
C PHE A 223 10.92 14.96 21.60
N GLU A 224 10.05 15.48 22.45
CA GLU A 224 10.07 16.87 22.90
C GLU A 224 11.38 17.22 23.61
N ALA A 225 11.87 16.33 24.46
CA ALA A 225 13.15 16.52 25.14
C ALA A 225 14.35 16.47 24.16
N ALA A 226 14.34 15.55 23.19
CA ALA A 226 15.39 15.42 22.20
C ALA A 226 15.42 16.59 21.21
N TRP A 227 14.25 17.00 20.74
CA TRP A 227 14.10 18.10 19.77
C TRP A 227 14.03 19.47 20.45
N GLN A 228 13.95 19.53 21.77
CA GLN A 228 13.82 20.79 22.54
C GLN A 228 12.69 21.67 21.99
N THR A 229 11.56 21.07 21.71
CA THR A 229 10.42 21.78 21.12
C THR A 229 9.88 22.85 22.08
N ALA A 230 9.56 24.04 21.57
CA ALA A 230 8.97 25.10 22.35
C ALA A 230 7.49 24.85 22.73
N PHE A 231 6.80 24.00 21.96
CA PHE A 231 5.44 23.57 22.23
C PHE A 231 5.37 22.03 22.32
N PRO A 232 4.41 21.51 23.10
CA PRO A 232 4.20 20.08 23.15
C PRO A 232 3.77 19.53 21.80
N ILE A 233 4.26 18.34 21.47
CA ILE A 233 3.79 17.59 20.32
C ILE A 233 2.30 17.28 20.51
N PRO A 234 1.43 17.53 19.50
CA PRO A 234 0.00 17.27 19.63
C PRO A 234 -0.29 15.82 20.03
N ALA A 235 -1.14 15.66 21.06
CA ALA A 235 -1.55 14.35 21.57
C ALA A 235 -2.63 13.67 20.71
N LYS A 236 -3.13 14.36 19.69
CA LYS A 236 -4.11 13.83 18.74
C LYS A 236 -3.45 13.57 17.39
N PRO A 237 -3.81 12.49 16.70
CA PRO A 237 -3.40 12.28 15.30
C PRO A 237 -3.74 13.49 14.42
N GLY A 238 -2.86 13.77 13.46
CA GLY A 238 -3.15 14.70 12.37
C GLY A 238 -4.15 14.12 11.37
N LEU A 239 -4.47 14.88 10.32
CA LEU A 239 -5.39 14.46 9.27
C LEU A 239 -4.71 13.50 8.29
N THR A 240 -5.48 12.57 7.75
CA THR A 240 -5.05 11.75 6.60
C THR A 240 -5.14 12.56 5.31
N VAL A 241 -4.52 12.07 4.22
CA VAL A 241 -4.56 12.76 2.92
C VAL A 241 -6.00 13.06 2.48
N THR A 242 -6.88 12.07 2.58
CA THR A 242 -8.30 12.25 2.22
C THR A 242 -9.02 13.25 3.13
N ASP A 243 -8.71 13.25 4.42
CA ASP A 243 -9.28 14.22 5.36
C ASP A 243 -8.70 15.64 5.14
N LEU A 244 -7.46 15.78 4.66
CA LEU A 244 -6.87 17.08 4.28
C LEU A 244 -7.64 17.72 3.12
N MET A 245 -8.00 16.95 2.09
CA MET A 245 -8.77 17.45 0.95
C MET A 245 -10.19 17.89 1.36
N ASN A 246 -10.85 17.09 2.20
CA ASN A 246 -12.14 17.48 2.78
C ASN A 246 -12.02 18.76 3.64
N GLY A 247 -10.98 18.84 4.46
CA GLY A 247 -10.71 20.03 5.28
C GLY A 247 -10.41 21.28 4.47
N ALA A 248 -9.81 21.14 3.27
CA ALA A 248 -9.60 22.24 2.34
C ALA A 248 -10.95 22.76 1.78
N LEU A 249 -11.83 21.86 1.35
CA LEU A 249 -13.18 22.21 0.89
C LEU A 249 -14.01 22.90 1.96
N GLU A 250 -13.88 22.49 3.22
CA GLU A 250 -14.55 23.06 4.37
C GLU A 250 -13.89 24.37 4.88
N GLY A 251 -12.73 24.74 4.32
CA GLY A 251 -11.98 25.95 4.71
C GLY A 251 -11.19 25.81 6.01
N HIS A 252 -11.07 24.59 6.53
CA HIS A 252 -10.26 24.29 7.73
C HIS A 252 -8.77 24.18 7.41
N ILE A 253 -8.43 23.69 6.22
CA ILE A 253 -7.08 23.65 5.69
C ILE A 253 -6.94 24.77 4.67
N LYS A 254 -5.98 25.65 4.87
CA LYS A 254 -5.77 26.85 4.07
C LYS A 254 -4.50 26.78 3.22
N ALA A 255 -3.52 25.98 3.66
CA ALA A 255 -2.25 25.83 2.95
C ALA A 255 -1.80 24.38 2.98
N LEU A 256 -1.11 23.97 1.90
CA LEU A 256 -0.48 22.65 1.80
C LEU A 256 0.98 22.78 1.39
N TYR A 257 1.83 21.98 2.02
CA TYR A 257 3.20 21.71 1.57
C TYR A 257 3.27 20.24 1.12
N ILE A 258 3.51 20.04 -0.16
CA ILE A 258 3.46 18.73 -0.82
C ILE A 258 4.87 18.36 -1.28
N THR A 259 5.34 17.17 -0.91
CA THR A 259 6.67 16.68 -1.28
C THR A 259 6.58 15.36 -2.01
N GLY A 260 6.98 15.33 -3.30
CA GLY A 260 7.08 14.13 -4.12
C GLY A 260 5.74 13.45 -4.43
N GLU A 261 4.65 14.20 -4.43
CA GLU A 261 3.28 13.72 -4.68
C GLU A 261 2.59 14.54 -5.77
N ASN A 262 1.66 13.90 -6.49
CA ASN A 262 0.88 14.53 -7.54
C ASN A 262 -0.63 14.25 -7.36
N PRO A 263 -1.26 14.84 -6.32
CA PRO A 263 -2.67 14.58 -5.97
C PRO A 263 -3.65 14.81 -7.11
N LEU A 264 -3.42 15.80 -7.99
CA LEU A 264 -4.26 16.07 -9.16
C LEU A 264 -4.27 14.93 -10.20
N LEU A 265 -3.48 13.87 -9.99
CA LEU A 265 -3.51 12.68 -10.83
C LEU A 265 -3.69 11.40 -10.00
N SER A 266 -3.13 11.35 -8.78
CA SER A 266 -3.08 10.14 -7.97
C SER A 266 -4.29 9.91 -7.09
N ASP A 267 -4.98 10.97 -6.67
CA ASP A 267 -6.08 10.87 -5.71
C ASP A 267 -7.41 10.48 -6.39
N PRO A 268 -8.36 9.89 -5.66
CA PRO A 268 -9.64 9.48 -6.23
C PRO A 268 -10.52 10.70 -6.50
N ASN A 269 -11.49 10.55 -7.39
CA ASN A 269 -12.44 11.62 -7.74
C ASN A 269 -11.73 12.97 -8.02
N LEU A 270 -10.98 13.02 -9.13
CA LEU A 270 -10.11 14.18 -9.45
C LEU A 270 -10.84 15.53 -9.48
N HIS A 271 -12.14 15.57 -9.77
CA HIS A 271 -12.93 16.83 -9.70
C HIS A 271 -13.09 17.32 -8.25
N HIS A 272 -13.26 16.41 -7.30
CA HIS A 272 -13.28 16.73 -5.87
C HIS A 272 -11.93 17.30 -5.41
N ILE A 273 -10.84 16.65 -5.83
CA ILE A 273 -9.47 17.09 -5.52
C ILE A 273 -9.19 18.47 -6.11
N GLN A 274 -9.53 18.69 -7.38
CA GLN A 274 -9.38 20.00 -8.02
C GLN A 274 -10.14 21.07 -7.26
N SER A 275 -11.40 20.81 -6.89
CA SER A 275 -12.21 21.73 -6.10
C SER A 275 -11.61 22.04 -4.72
N ALA A 276 -10.93 21.07 -4.09
CA ALA A 276 -10.22 21.28 -2.84
C ALA A 276 -9.02 22.22 -3.02
N PHE A 277 -8.23 22.03 -4.09
CA PHE A 277 -7.10 22.91 -4.41
C PHE A 277 -7.53 24.34 -4.70
N GLU A 278 -8.68 24.55 -5.34
CA GLU A 278 -9.24 25.89 -5.62
C GLU A 278 -9.62 26.66 -4.36
N LYS A 279 -9.77 25.99 -3.20
CA LYS A 279 -10.09 26.62 -1.91
C LYS A 279 -8.85 26.95 -1.08
N LEU A 280 -7.70 26.40 -1.43
CA LEU A 280 -6.47 26.67 -0.69
C LEU A 280 -5.98 28.10 -0.95
N GLU A 281 -5.49 28.73 0.12
CA GLU A 281 -4.91 30.08 0.06
C GLU A 281 -3.42 30.06 -0.36
N PHE A 282 -2.72 28.92 -0.14
CA PHE A 282 -1.30 28.78 -0.43
C PHE A 282 -0.89 27.33 -0.63
N VAL A 283 -0.20 27.06 -1.72
CA VAL A 283 0.29 25.70 -2.06
C VAL A 283 1.77 25.75 -2.38
N VAL A 284 2.55 24.96 -1.67
CA VAL A 284 3.98 24.72 -1.96
C VAL A 284 4.16 23.29 -2.43
N VAL A 285 4.84 23.10 -3.55
CA VAL A 285 5.21 21.76 -4.06
C VAL A 285 6.72 21.64 -4.17
N GLN A 286 7.27 20.62 -3.51
CA GLN A 286 8.66 20.20 -3.67
C GLN A 286 8.68 18.91 -4.48
N ASP A 287 9.19 18.97 -5.70
CA ASP A 287 9.23 17.81 -6.60
C ASP A 287 10.43 17.91 -7.56
N ILE A 288 10.74 16.79 -8.20
CA ILE A 288 11.79 16.71 -9.24
C ILE A 288 11.28 17.08 -10.63
N PHE A 289 9.96 17.15 -10.82
CA PHE A 289 9.30 17.52 -12.07
C PHE A 289 8.19 18.52 -11.85
N LEU A 290 7.98 19.39 -12.84
CA LEU A 290 6.81 20.26 -12.90
C LEU A 290 5.60 19.41 -13.36
N ASN A 291 5.03 18.66 -12.43
CA ASN A 291 3.84 17.83 -12.64
C ASN A 291 2.54 18.65 -12.55
N GLU A 292 1.37 18.03 -12.71
CA GLU A 292 0.07 18.69 -12.76
C GLU A 292 -0.21 19.50 -11.48
N THR A 293 0.15 18.96 -10.31
CA THR A 293 0.00 19.66 -9.01
C THR A 293 0.99 20.81 -8.88
N ALA A 294 2.24 20.61 -9.31
CA ALA A 294 3.25 21.67 -9.28
C ALA A 294 2.92 22.84 -10.20
N GLN A 295 2.19 22.61 -11.31
CA GLN A 295 1.78 23.67 -12.23
C GLN A 295 0.79 24.66 -11.65
N ILE A 296 0.03 24.26 -10.63
CA ILE A 296 -0.96 25.13 -9.96
C ILE A 296 -0.49 25.64 -8.61
N ALA A 297 0.72 25.28 -8.19
CA ALA A 297 1.28 25.70 -6.90
C ALA A 297 1.73 27.17 -6.94
N ASP A 298 1.60 27.86 -5.80
CA ASP A 298 2.11 29.22 -5.64
C ASP A 298 3.65 29.25 -5.59
N VAL A 299 4.26 28.19 -5.01
CA VAL A 299 5.71 28.03 -4.92
C VAL A 299 6.11 26.61 -5.31
N VAL A 300 7.09 26.49 -6.20
CA VAL A 300 7.71 25.21 -6.56
C VAL A 300 9.17 25.20 -6.10
N LEU A 301 9.54 24.20 -5.31
CA LEU A 301 10.90 23.98 -4.83
C LEU A 301 11.50 22.78 -5.59
N PRO A 302 12.47 23.01 -6.49
CA PRO A 302 13.09 21.93 -7.24
C PRO A 302 13.93 21.02 -6.34
N GLY A 303 13.46 19.79 -6.14
CA GLY A 303 14.19 18.73 -5.43
C GLY A 303 15.10 17.93 -6.34
N VAL A 304 15.83 16.98 -5.76
CA VAL A 304 16.73 16.08 -6.47
C VAL A 304 16.19 14.64 -6.50
N SER A 305 16.55 13.89 -7.55
CA SER A 305 16.21 12.48 -7.66
C SER A 305 17.00 11.60 -6.68
N PHE A 306 16.60 10.33 -6.58
CA PHE A 306 17.32 9.35 -5.75
C PHE A 306 18.77 9.10 -6.18
N ALA A 307 19.11 9.35 -7.45
CA ALA A 307 20.46 9.17 -7.96
C ALA A 307 21.39 10.35 -7.62
N GLU A 308 20.84 11.50 -7.28
CA GLU A 308 21.52 12.76 -7.00
C GLU A 308 21.74 13.03 -5.51
N LYS A 309 21.30 12.10 -4.64
CA LYS A 309 21.41 12.21 -3.18
C LYS A 309 21.85 10.91 -2.54
N GLU A 310 22.23 10.98 -1.29
CA GLU A 310 22.46 9.81 -0.45
C GLU A 310 21.47 9.77 0.72
N GLY A 311 21.37 8.59 1.34
CA GLY A 311 20.48 8.37 2.46
C GLY A 311 20.24 6.90 2.73
N THR A 312 19.06 6.58 3.28
CA THR A 312 18.62 5.20 3.50
C THR A 312 17.26 4.97 2.91
N TYR A 313 17.06 3.78 2.34
CA TYR A 313 15.75 3.28 1.92
C TYR A 313 15.43 2.00 2.68
N THR A 314 14.17 1.83 3.06
CA THR A 314 13.68 0.60 3.65
C THR A 314 12.76 -0.10 2.66
N ASN A 315 13.11 -1.33 2.26
CA ASN A 315 12.31 -2.11 1.35
C ASN A 315 11.14 -2.83 2.06
N THR A 316 10.31 -3.53 1.28
CA THR A 316 9.10 -4.20 1.79
C THR A 316 9.37 -5.23 2.90
N GLU A 317 10.55 -5.89 2.88
CA GLU A 317 10.98 -6.84 3.93
C GLU A 317 11.63 -6.19 5.16
N ARG A 318 11.43 -4.88 5.36
CA ARG A 318 11.97 -4.12 6.50
C ARG A 318 13.50 -3.96 6.48
N ARG A 319 14.13 -4.15 5.33
CA ARG A 319 15.57 -4.02 5.18
C ARG A 319 15.95 -2.57 4.91
N VAL A 320 16.62 -1.95 5.86
CA VAL A 320 17.23 -0.62 5.72
C VAL A 320 18.51 -0.76 4.91
N GLN A 321 18.64 0.01 3.85
CA GLN A 321 19.76 -0.06 2.90
C GLN A 321 20.29 1.34 2.58
N ARG A 322 21.58 1.46 2.29
CA ARG A 322 22.18 2.71 1.81
C ARG A 322 21.79 3.01 0.37
N VAL A 323 21.38 4.24 0.13
CA VAL A 323 21.34 4.86 -1.19
C VAL A 323 22.55 5.78 -1.31
N ARG A 324 23.31 5.65 -2.38
CA ARG A 324 24.53 6.41 -2.61
C ARG A 324 24.34 7.36 -3.78
N HIS A 325 24.84 8.56 -3.60
CA HIS A 325 24.95 9.55 -4.67
C HIS A 325 25.70 8.97 -5.87
N ALA A 326 25.09 9.02 -7.05
CA ALA A 326 25.61 8.43 -8.28
C ALA A 326 25.88 9.45 -9.39
N ILE A 327 25.13 10.53 -9.45
CA ILE A 327 25.25 11.61 -10.43
C ILE A 327 25.11 12.97 -9.74
N PRO A 328 25.76 14.03 -10.27
CA PRO A 328 25.60 15.38 -9.71
C PRO A 328 24.15 15.86 -9.85
N ALA A 329 23.72 16.68 -8.89
CA ALA A 329 22.42 17.35 -8.98
C ALA A 329 22.39 18.32 -10.17
N LEU A 330 21.21 18.49 -10.74
CA LEU A 330 20.97 19.51 -11.77
C LEU A 330 21.13 20.91 -11.19
N ASP A 331 21.60 21.84 -12.01
CA ASP A 331 21.72 23.24 -11.62
C ASP A 331 20.36 23.81 -11.19
N GLY A 332 20.33 24.44 -10.02
CA GLY A 332 19.11 25.00 -9.43
C GLY A 332 18.28 24.03 -8.59
N ALA A 333 18.53 22.72 -8.66
CA ALA A 333 17.90 21.74 -7.75
C ALA A 333 18.69 21.66 -6.42
N ARG A 334 17.95 21.41 -5.32
CA ARG A 334 18.54 21.31 -3.97
C ARG A 334 18.18 19.97 -3.32
N LEU A 335 19.05 19.49 -2.47
CA LEU A 335 18.78 18.29 -1.64
C LEU A 335 17.57 18.53 -0.77
N ASP A 336 16.67 17.54 -0.67
CA ASP A 336 15.47 17.63 0.18
C ASP A 336 15.83 17.96 1.63
N LEU A 337 16.91 17.38 2.16
CA LEU A 337 17.43 17.67 3.49
C LEU A 337 17.78 19.16 3.65
N ASP A 338 18.47 19.73 2.68
CA ASP A 338 18.88 21.14 2.71
C ASP A 338 17.67 22.07 2.65
N ILE A 339 16.67 21.75 1.81
CA ILE A 339 15.43 22.52 1.71
C ILE A 339 14.69 22.50 3.04
N ILE A 340 14.49 21.32 3.62
CA ILE A 340 13.77 21.15 4.88
C ILE A 340 14.50 21.85 6.04
N CYS A 341 15.82 21.68 6.14
CA CYS A 341 16.61 22.32 7.17
C CYS A 341 16.65 23.86 7.02
N ASP A 342 16.71 24.37 5.78
CA ASP A 342 16.67 25.81 5.52
C ASP A 342 15.30 26.42 5.92
N LEU A 343 14.22 25.74 5.55
CA LEU A 343 12.86 26.13 5.99
C LEU A 343 12.73 26.07 7.51
N GLY A 344 13.22 25.00 8.15
CA GLY A 344 13.20 24.84 9.60
C GLY A 344 13.94 25.98 10.31
N ARG A 345 15.17 26.32 9.86
CA ARG A 345 15.93 27.46 10.41
C ARG A 345 15.20 28.78 10.24
N ARG A 346 14.58 29.05 9.09
CA ARG A 346 13.85 30.30 8.84
C ARG A 346 12.59 30.41 9.69
N LEU A 347 11.87 29.32 9.84
CA LEU A 347 10.67 29.27 10.69
C LEU A 347 11.01 29.38 12.19
N ALA A 348 12.19 28.91 12.60
CA ALA A 348 12.70 29.00 13.95
C ALA A 348 13.40 30.33 14.28
N ALA A 349 13.78 31.14 13.27
CA ALA A 349 14.46 32.40 13.49
C ALA A 349 13.53 33.44 14.11
N PRO A 350 13.98 34.21 15.14
CA PRO A 350 13.20 35.31 15.68
C PRO A 350 13.15 36.44 14.66
N GLU A 351 12.06 36.56 13.93
CA GLU A 351 11.88 37.72 13.07
C GLU A 351 11.29 38.91 13.81
N SER A 352 12.04 39.99 13.77
CA SER A 352 11.69 41.28 14.35
C SER A 352 10.60 42.06 13.60
N THR A 353 9.95 41.47 12.58
CA THR A 353 9.12 42.24 11.65
C THR A 353 7.70 41.71 11.40
N SER A 354 7.27 40.58 11.95
CA SER A 354 5.88 40.13 11.77
C SER A 354 5.00 40.54 12.96
N ALA A 355 3.82 41.08 12.65
CA ALA A 355 2.80 41.48 13.64
C ALA A 355 2.10 40.27 14.32
N VAL A 356 2.74 39.10 14.33
CA VAL A 356 2.31 37.91 15.05
C VAL A 356 3.01 37.93 16.40
N PRO A 357 2.27 37.91 17.51
CA PRO A 357 2.88 37.95 18.85
C PRO A 357 3.67 36.68 19.10
N ASP A 358 4.92 36.86 19.45
CA ASP A 358 5.87 35.92 20.00
C ASP A 358 6.15 34.66 19.14
N PRO A 359 7.25 34.63 18.41
CA PRO A 359 7.60 33.46 17.63
C PRO A 359 7.89 32.31 18.56
N VAL A 360 7.18 31.28 18.33
CA VAL A 360 7.52 29.92 18.73
C VAL A 360 8.89 29.60 18.20
N HIS A 361 9.89 29.63 19.05
CA HIS A 361 11.22 29.13 18.70
C HIS A 361 11.29 27.62 18.98
N PRO A 362 11.08 26.74 17.99
CA PRO A 362 11.58 25.40 18.15
C PRO A 362 13.10 25.49 18.18
N VAL A 363 13.71 25.12 19.26
CA VAL A 363 15.18 25.06 19.40
C VAL A 363 15.69 23.75 18.79
N CYS A 364 14.97 23.20 17.79
CA CYS A 364 15.45 22.07 17.02
C CYS A 364 16.76 22.45 16.33
N ASN A 365 17.77 21.61 16.49
CA ASN A 365 18.99 21.77 15.71
C ASN A 365 18.71 21.35 14.27
N TRP A 366 18.60 22.32 13.36
CA TRP A 366 18.45 22.09 11.93
C TRP A 366 19.79 22.02 11.19
N ASP A 367 20.92 21.94 11.91
CA ASP A 367 22.27 21.92 11.36
C ASP A 367 22.82 20.49 11.36
N TYR A 368 22.32 19.67 10.44
CA TYR A 368 22.86 18.34 10.21
C TYR A 368 24.02 18.37 9.22
N SER A 369 25.10 17.65 9.54
CA SER A 369 26.26 17.50 8.63
C SER A 369 25.97 16.59 7.43
N GLY A 370 24.79 15.97 7.38
CA GLY A 370 24.34 15.10 6.31
C GLY A 370 23.42 13.99 6.81
N PRO A 371 22.98 13.10 5.91
CA PRO A 371 22.00 12.04 6.24
C PRO A 371 22.47 11.06 7.33
N ALA A 372 23.78 10.89 7.53
CA ALA A 372 24.31 10.04 8.60
C ALA A 372 23.98 10.62 9.99
N ALA A 373 24.14 11.93 10.17
CA ALA A 373 23.80 12.60 11.43
C ALA A 373 22.29 12.53 11.72
N VAL A 374 21.46 12.65 10.70
CA VAL A 374 20.00 12.44 10.83
C VAL A 374 19.69 11.00 11.25
N TRP A 375 20.40 10.01 10.67
CA TRP A 375 20.22 8.60 11.04
C TRP A 375 20.62 8.34 12.49
N ASP A 376 21.70 8.94 12.98
CA ASP A 376 22.14 8.77 14.37
C ASP A 376 21.06 9.26 15.35
N GLU A 377 20.39 10.37 15.05
CA GLU A 377 19.23 10.84 15.82
C GLU A 377 18.03 9.88 15.73
N ILE A 378 17.70 9.39 14.52
CA ILE A 378 16.65 8.38 14.34
C ILE A 378 16.94 7.14 15.18
N ALA A 379 18.15 6.62 15.14
CA ALA A 379 18.55 5.42 15.88
C ALA A 379 18.48 5.64 17.41
N ALA A 380 18.85 6.82 17.88
CA ALA A 380 18.78 7.18 19.30
C ALA A 380 17.33 7.24 19.82
N LEU A 381 16.39 7.69 18.99
CA LEU A 381 14.99 7.87 19.36
C LEU A 381 14.09 6.66 19.03
N THR A 382 14.59 5.71 18.23
CA THR A 382 13.82 4.58 17.71
C THR A 382 14.38 3.25 18.21
N PRO A 383 13.86 2.68 19.31
CA PRO A 383 14.41 1.45 19.91
C PRO A 383 14.54 0.27 18.94
N SER A 384 13.59 0.14 18.00
CA SER A 384 13.63 -0.94 16.99
C SER A 384 14.75 -0.78 15.95
N MET A 385 15.41 0.37 15.87
CA MET A 385 16.47 0.70 14.91
C MET A 385 17.79 1.11 15.58
N SER A 386 17.84 1.12 16.90
CA SER A 386 18.98 1.62 17.69
C SER A 386 20.31 0.91 17.41
N GLY A 387 20.26 -0.31 16.89
CA GLY A 387 21.46 -1.06 16.48
C GLY A 387 21.89 -0.84 15.03
N ILE A 388 21.17 -0.03 14.25
CA ILE A 388 21.49 0.25 12.85
C ILE A 388 22.31 1.54 12.77
N SER A 389 23.46 1.48 12.08
CA SER A 389 24.32 2.65 11.83
C SER A 389 24.79 2.68 10.39
N TYR A 390 25.20 3.83 9.90
CA TYR A 390 25.75 3.96 8.56
C TYR A 390 26.97 3.06 8.35
N ALA A 391 27.83 2.92 9.35
CA ALA A 391 28.99 2.02 9.28
C ALA A 391 28.58 0.55 9.06
N ARG A 392 27.53 0.11 9.71
CA ARG A 392 26.99 -1.26 9.51
C ARG A 392 26.30 -1.42 8.15
N LEU A 393 25.63 -0.38 7.68
CA LEU A 393 24.96 -0.39 6.37
C LEU A 393 25.92 -0.37 5.19
N GLU A 394 27.21 -0.06 5.39
CA GLU A 394 28.24 -0.20 4.34
C GLU A 394 28.48 -1.65 3.92
N ILE A 395 28.33 -2.60 4.85
CA ILE A 395 28.51 -4.04 4.62
C ILE A 395 27.30 -4.65 3.92
N GLY A 396 26.09 -4.13 4.21
CA GLY A 396 24.83 -4.62 3.64
C GLY A 396 23.62 -4.09 4.39
N GLY A 397 22.42 -4.35 3.86
CA GLY A 397 21.16 -3.93 4.48
C GLY A 397 20.82 -4.73 5.74
N ILE A 398 20.19 -4.08 6.71
CA ILE A 398 19.80 -4.66 8.00
C ILE A 398 18.28 -4.58 8.17
N GLN A 399 17.65 -5.71 8.49
CA GLN A 399 16.21 -5.77 8.74
C GLN A 399 15.90 -5.42 10.21
N TRP A 400 15.04 -4.41 10.40
CA TRP A 400 14.55 -4.10 11.75
C TRP A 400 13.48 -5.13 12.21
N PRO A 401 13.28 -5.34 13.54
CA PRO A 401 13.97 -4.77 14.67
C PRO A 401 15.46 -5.14 14.74
N CYS A 402 16.30 -4.13 15.07
CA CYS A 402 17.71 -4.30 15.35
C CYS A 402 18.05 -3.38 16.52
N THR A 403 18.05 -3.96 17.74
CA THR A 403 17.98 -3.22 19.00
C THR A 403 19.32 -2.96 19.68
N SER A 404 20.42 -3.47 19.13
CA SER A 404 21.78 -3.22 19.62
C SER A 404 22.80 -3.33 18.49
N ALA A 405 23.99 -2.80 18.71
CA ALA A 405 25.08 -2.84 17.74
C ALA A 405 25.49 -4.27 17.32
N ASP A 406 25.34 -5.24 18.23
CA ASP A 406 25.66 -6.65 17.98
C ASP A 406 24.48 -7.45 17.40
N HIS A 407 23.27 -6.88 17.37
CA HIS A 407 22.08 -7.57 16.88
C HIS A 407 22.15 -7.71 15.34
N PRO A 408 22.01 -8.93 14.77
CA PRO A 408 22.20 -9.16 13.34
C PRO A 408 21.05 -8.61 12.45
N GLY A 409 19.99 -8.08 13.04
CA GLY A 409 18.71 -7.79 12.39
C GLY A 409 17.72 -8.94 12.57
N THR A 410 16.47 -8.71 12.15
CA THR A 410 15.37 -9.66 12.33
C THR A 410 14.75 -10.04 10.98
N PRO A 411 15.28 -11.06 10.28
CA PRO A 411 14.71 -11.51 9.00
C PRO A 411 13.28 -12.01 9.11
N ILE A 412 12.94 -12.68 10.22
CA ILE A 412 11.62 -13.28 10.47
C ILE A 412 11.05 -12.71 11.75
N LEU A 413 9.90 -12.03 11.66
CA LEU A 413 9.14 -11.56 12.82
C LEU A 413 8.37 -12.69 13.50
N HIS A 414 7.95 -12.44 14.74
CA HIS A 414 7.01 -13.29 15.46
C HIS A 414 7.48 -14.74 15.69
N ARG A 415 8.78 -14.97 15.85
CA ARG A 415 9.32 -16.31 16.11
C ARG A 415 8.77 -16.89 17.42
N GLU A 416 8.85 -16.13 18.51
CA GLU A 416 8.43 -16.57 19.84
C GLU A 416 7.08 -15.99 20.23
N LYS A 417 6.88 -14.70 20.02
CA LYS A 417 5.65 -13.98 20.36
C LYS A 417 5.32 -12.93 19.32
N PHE A 418 4.07 -12.54 19.26
CA PHE A 418 3.65 -11.39 18.47
C PHE A 418 4.04 -10.08 19.16
N THR A 419 4.17 -8.99 18.41
CA THR A 419 4.54 -7.68 18.97
C THR A 419 3.53 -7.22 20.03
N ARG A 420 2.22 -7.54 19.86
CA ARG A 420 1.18 -7.27 20.85
C ARG A 420 1.05 -8.34 21.96
N GLY A 421 1.91 -9.36 21.97
CA GLY A 421 1.85 -10.51 22.89
C GLY A 421 1.20 -11.71 22.22
N LEU A 422 -0.13 -11.79 22.19
CA LEU A 422 -0.91 -12.83 21.49
C LEU A 422 -1.38 -12.34 20.12
N GLY A 423 -1.44 -13.21 19.13
CA GLY A 423 -2.12 -12.95 17.87
C GLY A 423 -3.64 -12.90 18.07
N ARG A 424 -4.32 -11.93 17.50
CA ARG A 424 -5.77 -11.77 17.70
C ARG A 424 -6.54 -12.19 16.48
N PHE A 425 -7.44 -13.15 16.65
CA PHE A 425 -8.45 -13.45 15.65
C PHE A 425 -9.50 -12.35 15.58
N MET A 426 -9.88 -11.99 14.36
CA MET A 426 -10.87 -10.97 14.10
C MET A 426 -12.14 -11.60 13.51
N PRO A 427 -13.27 -11.58 14.23
CA PRO A 427 -14.56 -12.01 13.67
C PRO A 427 -15.02 -10.98 12.64
N LEU A 428 -15.11 -11.37 11.37
CA LEU A 428 -15.42 -10.48 10.27
C LEU A 428 -16.73 -10.87 9.60
N VAL A 429 -17.56 -9.88 9.34
CA VAL A 429 -18.78 -10.02 8.54
C VAL A 429 -18.53 -9.45 7.16
N TYR A 430 -18.86 -10.22 6.12
CA TYR A 430 -18.75 -9.75 4.75
C TYR A 430 -19.65 -8.53 4.52
N ARG A 431 -19.08 -7.52 3.89
CA ARG A 431 -19.78 -6.35 3.34
C ARG A 431 -19.27 -6.14 1.92
N GLY A 432 -20.17 -5.83 1.01
CA GLY A 432 -19.83 -5.54 -0.38
C GLY A 432 -19.10 -4.21 -0.56
N PRO A 433 -18.55 -3.95 -1.75
CA PRO A 433 -17.99 -2.64 -2.09
C PRO A 433 -19.10 -1.58 -2.01
N MET A 434 -18.69 -0.32 -1.84
CA MET A 434 -19.64 0.80 -1.70
C MET A 434 -20.41 1.07 -2.99
N GLU A 435 -19.85 0.68 -4.14
CA GLU A 435 -20.48 0.84 -5.44
C GLU A 435 -20.46 -0.48 -6.20
N THR A 436 -21.62 -0.90 -6.67
CA THR A 436 -21.80 -2.10 -7.49
C THR A 436 -22.46 -1.73 -8.81
N PRO A 437 -22.26 -2.52 -9.89
CA PRO A 437 -22.98 -2.34 -11.14
C PRO A 437 -24.49 -2.34 -10.96
N ASP A 438 -25.18 -1.49 -11.74
CA ASP A 438 -26.63 -1.38 -11.84
C ASP A 438 -27.08 -1.17 -13.30
N GLU A 439 -28.37 -0.86 -13.53
CA GLU A 439 -28.92 -0.68 -14.87
C GLU A 439 -28.29 0.50 -15.63
N ASP A 440 -27.94 1.59 -14.92
CA ASP A 440 -27.33 2.78 -15.53
C ASP A 440 -25.81 2.64 -15.76
N PHE A 441 -25.16 1.85 -14.91
CA PHE A 441 -23.70 1.62 -14.93
C PHE A 441 -23.40 0.12 -14.80
N PRO A 442 -23.58 -0.67 -15.87
CA PRO A 442 -23.63 -2.14 -15.80
C PRO A 442 -22.26 -2.82 -15.69
N PHE A 443 -21.15 -2.09 -15.76
CA PHE A 443 -19.80 -2.63 -15.67
C PHE A 443 -19.10 -2.24 -14.37
N MET A 444 -18.26 -3.14 -13.87
CA MET A 444 -17.34 -2.86 -12.76
C MET A 444 -15.99 -2.42 -13.30
N LEU A 445 -15.60 -1.18 -13.03
CA LEU A 445 -14.24 -0.71 -13.28
C LEU A 445 -13.30 -1.17 -12.18
N ASN A 446 -12.24 -1.85 -12.58
CA ASN A 446 -11.08 -2.17 -11.74
C ASN A 446 -9.86 -1.38 -12.24
N THR A 447 -9.10 -0.78 -11.34
CA THR A 447 -7.91 -0.02 -11.70
C THR A 447 -6.62 -0.76 -11.33
N GLY A 448 -5.53 -0.48 -12.03
CA GLY A 448 -4.26 -1.14 -11.73
C GLY A 448 -3.04 -0.50 -12.39
N ARG A 449 -2.00 -1.31 -12.50
CA ARG A 449 -0.69 -0.93 -13.05
C ARG A 449 -0.32 -1.77 -14.26
N MET A 450 0.71 -1.31 -14.96
CA MET A 450 1.45 -2.06 -15.97
C MET A 450 2.95 -2.00 -15.67
N LEU A 451 3.71 -2.88 -16.29
CA LEU A 451 5.14 -3.05 -16.02
C LEU A 451 5.97 -1.81 -16.38
N GLN A 452 5.64 -1.16 -17.50
CA GLN A 452 6.45 -0.10 -18.10
C GLN A 452 6.33 1.25 -17.38
N HIS A 453 5.21 1.48 -16.68
CA HIS A 453 4.95 2.76 -16.05
C HIS A 453 4.78 2.67 -14.53
N TRP A 454 5.23 3.73 -13.87
CA TRP A 454 5.23 3.86 -12.43
C TRP A 454 4.22 4.91 -11.96
N HIS A 455 3.30 4.53 -11.06
CA HIS A 455 2.26 5.41 -10.52
C HIS A 455 1.57 6.28 -11.57
N GLY A 456 1.41 7.59 -11.33
CA GLY A 456 0.88 8.55 -12.30
C GLY A 456 1.76 8.80 -13.54
N GLY A 457 2.80 8.01 -13.75
CA GLY A 457 3.67 8.15 -14.91
C GLY A 457 4.66 9.32 -14.85
N THR A 458 4.64 10.12 -13.77
CA THR A 458 5.43 11.36 -13.66
C THR A 458 6.90 11.17 -14.01
N MET A 459 7.54 10.09 -13.55
CA MET A 459 8.92 9.75 -13.91
C MET A 459 9.02 8.90 -15.17
N SER A 460 8.27 7.81 -15.24
CA SER A 460 8.44 6.79 -16.29
C SER A 460 7.99 7.27 -17.66
N ARG A 461 6.98 8.13 -17.77
CA ARG A 461 6.56 8.73 -19.03
C ARG A 461 7.49 9.82 -19.56
N ARG A 462 8.43 10.31 -18.71
CA ARG A 462 9.53 11.18 -19.13
C ARG A 462 10.78 10.41 -19.55
N SER A 463 10.77 9.07 -19.44
CA SER A 463 11.79 8.19 -20.00
C SER A 463 11.39 7.81 -21.42
N ALA A 464 12.10 8.34 -22.43
CA ALA A 464 11.79 8.12 -23.84
C ALA A 464 11.69 6.63 -24.21
N GLY A 465 12.52 5.76 -23.62
CA GLY A 465 12.47 4.32 -23.86
C GLY A 465 11.22 3.64 -23.28
N LEU A 466 10.80 4.01 -22.07
CA LEU A 466 9.59 3.45 -21.46
C LEU A 466 8.32 3.99 -22.14
N ASP A 467 8.29 5.28 -22.43
CA ASP A 467 7.15 5.90 -23.10
C ASP A 467 6.97 5.37 -24.53
N ALA A 468 8.05 5.09 -25.25
CA ALA A 468 7.98 4.47 -26.58
C ALA A 468 7.42 3.04 -26.58
N LEU A 469 7.57 2.31 -25.47
CA LEU A 469 7.00 0.96 -25.32
C LEU A 469 5.48 0.99 -25.11
N VAL A 470 4.97 1.95 -24.34
CA VAL A 470 3.54 2.12 -24.06
C VAL A 470 3.24 3.63 -23.99
N PRO A 471 3.01 4.28 -25.12
CA PRO A 471 2.83 5.73 -25.19
C PRO A 471 1.45 6.22 -24.73
N GLU A 472 0.44 5.33 -24.65
CA GLU A 472 -0.93 5.68 -24.31
C GLU A 472 -1.61 4.63 -23.43
N GLY A 473 -2.61 5.06 -22.67
CA GLY A 473 -3.46 4.19 -21.87
C GLY A 473 -4.49 3.45 -22.71
N HIS A 474 -4.79 2.21 -22.31
CA HIS A 474 -5.82 1.38 -22.96
C HIS A 474 -6.93 1.08 -21.95
N ILE A 475 -8.14 0.92 -22.48
CA ILE A 475 -9.30 0.45 -21.73
C ILE A 475 -9.51 -1.02 -22.06
N GLU A 476 -9.14 -1.91 -21.13
CA GLU A 476 -9.36 -3.34 -21.30
C GLU A 476 -10.84 -3.67 -21.04
N ILE A 477 -11.45 -4.44 -21.92
CA ILE A 477 -12.84 -4.93 -21.83
C ILE A 477 -12.85 -6.42 -22.16
N ASN A 478 -13.75 -7.19 -21.53
CA ASN A 478 -13.90 -8.60 -21.89
C ASN A 478 -14.26 -8.75 -23.37
N ILE A 479 -13.62 -9.72 -24.05
CA ILE A 479 -13.76 -9.89 -25.49
C ILE A 479 -15.22 -10.20 -25.93
N LEU A 480 -15.99 -10.91 -25.12
CA LEU A 480 -17.40 -11.21 -25.42
C LEU A 480 -18.27 -9.97 -25.22
N ASP A 481 -18.01 -9.18 -24.19
CA ASP A 481 -18.72 -7.92 -23.96
C ASP A 481 -18.41 -6.92 -25.11
N ALA A 482 -17.16 -6.87 -25.55
CA ALA A 482 -16.77 -6.06 -26.70
C ALA A 482 -17.50 -6.49 -27.99
N GLN A 483 -17.62 -7.80 -28.23
CA GLN A 483 -18.35 -8.35 -29.37
C GLN A 483 -19.83 -8.01 -29.31
N ASP A 484 -20.47 -8.17 -28.15
CA ASP A 484 -21.90 -7.84 -27.94
C ASP A 484 -22.17 -6.34 -28.18
N MET A 485 -21.19 -5.47 -27.92
CA MET A 485 -21.28 -4.03 -28.10
C MET A 485 -20.75 -3.53 -29.47
N GLY A 486 -20.22 -4.41 -30.32
CA GLY A 486 -19.64 -4.07 -31.60
C GLY A 486 -18.35 -3.21 -31.48
N ILE A 487 -17.58 -3.42 -30.41
CA ILE A 487 -16.31 -2.73 -30.13
C ILE A 487 -15.14 -3.60 -30.63
N TYR A 488 -14.26 -2.98 -31.41
CA TYR A 488 -13.07 -3.61 -31.97
C TYR A 488 -11.79 -3.07 -31.33
N PRO A 489 -10.65 -3.83 -31.42
CA PRO A 489 -9.37 -3.33 -30.92
C PRO A 489 -9.00 -1.98 -31.52
N GLY A 490 -8.69 -0.99 -30.66
CA GLY A 490 -8.33 0.36 -31.05
C GLY A 490 -9.50 1.32 -31.27
N ASP A 491 -10.76 0.85 -31.28
CA ASP A 491 -11.91 1.74 -31.28
C ASP A 491 -11.86 2.67 -30.07
N MET A 492 -12.15 3.95 -30.27
CA MET A 492 -12.28 4.89 -29.17
C MET A 492 -13.59 4.61 -28.44
N ILE A 493 -13.48 4.36 -27.13
CA ILE A 493 -14.63 4.14 -26.27
C ILE A 493 -14.66 5.16 -25.14
N ARG A 494 -15.86 5.50 -24.73
CA ARG A 494 -16.14 6.37 -23.59
C ARG A 494 -16.53 5.52 -22.41
N VAL A 495 -15.82 5.70 -21.29
CA VAL A 495 -16.16 5.11 -19.98
C VAL A 495 -16.69 6.24 -19.11
N THR A 496 -17.89 6.08 -18.59
CA THR A 496 -18.56 7.08 -17.75
C THR A 496 -18.92 6.46 -16.41
N SER A 497 -18.55 7.13 -15.31
CA SER A 497 -19.04 6.83 -13.95
C SER A 497 -19.97 7.95 -13.48
N ARG A 498 -20.44 7.86 -12.23
CA ARG A 498 -21.22 8.95 -11.60
C ARG A 498 -20.40 10.24 -11.38
N ARG A 499 -19.06 10.20 -11.47
CA ARG A 499 -18.13 11.31 -11.19
C ARG A 499 -17.59 11.96 -12.44
N GLY A 500 -17.45 11.21 -13.51
CA GLY A 500 -16.87 11.78 -14.72
C GLY A 500 -16.79 10.79 -15.87
N THR A 501 -16.06 11.19 -16.89
CA THR A 501 -15.94 10.47 -18.17
C THR A 501 -14.50 10.47 -18.65
N VAL A 502 -14.06 9.33 -19.16
CA VAL A 502 -12.74 9.16 -19.79
C VAL A 502 -12.95 8.53 -21.19
N VAL A 503 -12.17 8.96 -22.16
CA VAL A 503 -12.16 8.40 -23.52
C VAL A 503 -10.78 7.81 -23.78
N GLY A 504 -10.74 6.62 -24.38
CA GLY A 504 -9.48 5.98 -24.73
C GLY A 504 -9.68 4.79 -25.65
N PRO A 505 -8.60 4.21 -26.22
CA PRO A 505 -8.66 3.09 -27.13
C PRO A 505 -9.03 1.79 -26.40
N ALA A 506 -9.97 1.05 -26.97
CA ALA A 506 -10.43 -0.23 -26.48
C ALA A 506 -9.38 -1.33 -26.72
N ARG A 507 -9.20 -2.18 -25.72
CA ARG A 507 -8.40 -3.40 -25.79
C ARG A 507 -9.22 -4.62 -25.36
N PRO A 508 -9.99 -5.23 -26.27
CA PRO A 508 -10.68 -6.48 -25.97
C PRO A 508 -9.71 -7.57 -25.54
N THR A 509 -10.04 -8.29 -24.46
CA THR A 509 -9.18 -9.33 -23.88
C THR A 509 -10.00 -10.43 -23.21
N ASP A 510 -9.50 -11.65 -23.17
CA ASP A 510 -10.03 -12.77 -22.40
C ASP A 510 -9.56 -12.80 -20.94
N ARG A 511 -8.61 -11.94 -20.59
CA ARG A 511 -8.07 -11.85 -19.22
C ARG A 511 -9.07 -11.34 -18.17
N LEU A 512 -10.10 -10.62 -18.61
CA LEU A 512 -11.14 -10.08 -17.74
C LEU A 512 -12.38 -10.98 -17.73
N PRO A 513 -13.07 -11.14 -16.60
CA PRO A 513 -14.43 -11.70 -16.60
C PRO A 513 -15.40 -10.75 -17.30
N ARG A 514 -16.54 -11.27 -17.75
CA ARG A 514 -17.63 -10.44 -18.29
C ARG A 514 -18.12 -9.43 -17.27
N GLY A 515 -18.56 -8.26 -17.74
CA GLY A 515 -19.02 -7.16 -16.92
C GLY A 515 -17.91 -6.38 -16.20
N MET A 516 -16.63 -6.67 -16.50
CA MET A 516 -15.49 -5.94 -15.94
C MET A 516 -14.75 -5.12 -16.99
N VAL A 517 -14.33 -3.93 -16.58
CA VAL A 517 -13.43 -3.05 -17.31
C VAL A 517 -12.16 -2.85 -16.48
N PHE A 518 -11.01 -2.74 -17.12
CA PHE A 518 -9.78 -2.43 -16.43
C PHE A 518 -9.07 -1.25 -17.09
N MET A 519 -8.59 -0.33 -16.25
CA MET A 519 -7.78 0.82 -16.66
C MET A 519 -6.56 0.96 -15.75
N THR A 520 -5.46 1.42 -16.33
CA THR A 520 -4.29 1.83 -15.55
C THR A 520 -4.36 3.32 -15.23
N PHE A 521 -3.76 3.73 -14.13
CA PHE A 521 -3.79 5.14 -13.66
C PHE A 521 -2.50 5.92 -14.00
N HIS A 522 -1.74 5.46 -15.01
CA HIS A 522 -0.45 6.06 -15.38
C HIS A 522 -0.54 7.25 -16.34
N PHE A 523 -1.70 7.49 -16.94
CA PHE A 523 -1.87 8.38 -18.07
C PHE A 523 -2.73 9.59 -17.71
N ALA A 524 -2.12 10.78 -17.74
CA ALA A 524 -2.82 12.02 -17.44
C ALA A 524 -3.87 12.40 -18.52
N GLU A 525 -3.67 11.95 -19.76
CA GLU A 525 -4.60 12.15 -20.88
C GLU A 525 -5.86 11.26 -20.82
N SER A 526 -5.82 10.17 -20.04
CA SER A 526 -6.96 9.29 -19.78
C SER A 526 -7.00 8.83 -18.31
N PRO A 527 -7.17 9.79 -17.37
CA PRO A 527 -6.93 9.55 -15.95
C PRO A 527 -8.06 8.72 -15.34
N ALA A 528 -7.78 7.45 -15.05
CA ALA A 528 -8.75 6.52 -14.47
C ALA A 528 -9.38 7.04 -13.17
N ASN A 529 -8.67 7.89 -12.42
CA ASN A 529 -9.14 8.43 -11.14
C ASN A 529 -10.24 9.51 -11.26
N VAL A 530 -10.54 10.01 -12.46
CA VAL A 530 -11.77 10.78 -12.75
C VAL A 530 -13.01 9.92 -12.51
N LEU A 531 -12.89 8.59 -12.68
CA LEU A 531 -14.01 7.65 -12.59
C LEU A 531 -14.20 7.08 -11.18
N THR A 532 -13.18 7.15 -10.32
CA THR A 532 -13.18 6.50 -8.98
C THR A 532 -13.96 7.31 -7.95
N GLY A 533 -14.47 6.63 -6.91
CA GLY A 533 -15.34 7.22 -5.88
C GLY A 533 -14.59 7.71 -4.64
N ASP A 534 -15.34 8.40 -3.76
CA ASP A 534 -14.82 8.98 -2.50
C ASP A 534 -14.86 8.00 -1.32
N ALA A 535 -15.36 6.78 -1.53
CA ALA A 535 -15.45 5.79 -0.46
C ALA A 535 -14.06 5.44 0.06
N VAL A 536 -13.92 5.41 1.39
CA VAL A 536 -12.67 5.08 2.08
C VAL A 536 -12.86 3.99 3.13
N ASP A 537 -11.82 3.23 3.41
CA ASP A 537 -11.79 2.38 4.59
C ASP A 537 -11.94 3.23 5.86
N PRO A 538 -12.86 2.90 6.78
CA PRO A 538 -13.14 3.74 7.94
C PRO A 538 -11.97 3.85 8.93
N VAL A 539 -11.06 2.88 8.92
CA VAL A 539 -9.90 2.81 9.84
C VAL A 539 -8.62 3.34 9.18
N ALA A 540 -8.28 2.80 8.01
CA ALA A 540 -7.05 3.16 7.31
C ALA A 540 -7.19 4.39 6.41
N LYS A 541 -8.41 4.86 6.16
CA LYS A 541 -8.73 5.99 5.28
C LYS A 541 -8.20 5.84 3.85
N ILE A 542 -7.95 4.61 3.43
CA ILE A 542 -7.50 4.32 2.07
C ILE A 542 -8.71 4.31 1.13
N PRO A 543 -8.62 4.97 -0.05
CA PRO A 543 -9.72 5.02 -1.02
C PRO A 543 -10.00 3.69 -1.71
N GLU A 544 -11.27 3.49 -2.10
CA GLU A 544 -11.72 2.31 -2.84
C GLU A 544 -11.48 2.47 -4.35
N TYR A 545 -10.20 2.38 -4.78
CA TYR A 545 -9.84 2.53 -6.20
C TYR A 545 -10.23 1.34 -7.08
N LYS A 546 -10.62 0.21 -6.49
CA LYS A 546 -10.82 -1.06 -7.22
C LYS A 546 -12.26 -1.31 -7.62
N ALA A 547 -13.21 -0.55 -7.11
CA ALA A 547 -14.63 -0.75 -7.37
C ALA A 547 -15.32 0.57 -7.71
N SER A 548 -15.69 0.74 -8.97
CA SER A 548 -16.53 1.85 -9.43
C SER A 548 -17.47 1.35 -10.54
N ALA A 549 -18.73 1.64 -10.43
CA ALA A 549 -19.69 1.27 -11.49
C ALA A 549 -19.57 2.23 -12.67
N VAL A 550 -19.52 1.68 -13.88
CA VAL A 550 -19.34 2.44 -15.12
C VAL A 550 -20.23 1.93 -16.24
N ARG A 551 -20.49 2.79 -17.22
CA ARG A 551 -21.04 2.40 -18.52
C ARG A 551 -20.00 2.66 -19.61
N ILE A 552 -20.12 1.92 -20.71
CA ILE A 552 -19.25 2.00 -21.86
C ILE A 552 -20.08 2.35 -23.09
N GLU A 553 -19.55 3.23 -23.91
CA GLU A 553 -20.14 3.64 -25.18
C GLU A 553 -19.04 3.75 -26.23
N ARG A 554 -19.34 3.36 -27.47
CA ARG A 554 -18.46 3.64 -28.61
C ARG A 554 -18.56 5.13 -28.97
N VAL A 555 -17.42 5.78 -29.23
CA VAL A 555 -17.37 7.20 -29.63
C VAL A 555 -17.48 7.36 -31.13
#